data_724823f16df5ea4b7eea923d057bdb87
#
_entry.id   724823f16df5ea4b7eea923d057bdb87
#
_cell.length_a   1.000
_cell.length_b   1.000
_cell.length_c   1.000
_cell.angle_alpha   90.00
_cell.angle_beta   90.00
_cell.angle_gamma   90.00
#
_symmetry.space_group_name_H-M   'P 1'
#
loop_
_entity.id
_entity.type
_entity.pdbx_description
1 polymer ?
#
loop_
_entity_poly.entity_id
_entity_poly.type
_entity_poly.pdbx_seq_one_letter_code
_entity_poly.pdbx_strand_id
1 'polypeptide(L)'
;LMARRPIFINLGRGLCVDEEALVDALDAGKLRAFGADVLYDETPDLASNKLVGRDNVIITPHSAFYSTTAIEDLERLSCENIVHFLKGEKEKVFKLVNEV
;
A
#
# COMPACT_ATOMS: atom_id res chain seq x y z
N LEU A 1 13.19 9.61 -14.69
CA LEU A 1 13.54 8.28 -14.17
C LEU A 1 12.76 7.14 -14.84
N MET A 2 11.53 7.36 -15.29
CA MET A 2 10.66 6.33 -15.88
C MET A 2 10.59 6.45 -17.42
N ALA A 3 11.73 6.26 -18.09
CA ALA A 3 11.86 6.51 -19.52
C ALA A 3 11.12 5.50 -20.43
N ARG A 4 10.71 4.35 -19.89
CA ARG A 4 10.10 3.25 -20.67
C ARG A 4 8.60 3.12 -20.49
N ARG A 5 7.92 4.15 -20.00
CA ARG A 5 6.48 4.15 -19.73
C ARG A 5 6.03 2.92 -18.92
N PRO A 6 6.54 2.74 -17.69
CA PRO A 6 6.19 1.57 -16.89
C PRO A 6 4.74 1.62 -16.42
N ILE A 7 4.26 0.47 -15.94
CA ILE A 7 3.10 0.39 -15.06
C ILE A 7 3.62 0.61 -13.65
N PHE A 8 2.99 1.50 -12.88
CA PHE A 8 3.33 1.78 -11.49
C PHE A 8 2.23 1.25 -10.57
N ILE A 9 2.61 0.50 -9.54
CA ILE A 9 1.66 -0.09 -8.58
C ILE A 9 2.09 0.29 -7.17
N ASN A 10 1.15 0.80 -6.36
CA ASN A 10 1.37 1.10 -4.95
C ASN A 10 0.40 0.31 -4.07
N LEU A 11 0.93 -0.68 -3.35
CA LEU A 11 0.22 -1.47 -2.32
C LEU A 11 0.72 -1.15 -0.90
N GLY A 12 1.60 -0.17 -0.76
CA GLY A 12 2.21 0.22 0.51
C GLY A 12 1.38 1.23 1.28
N ARG A 13 1.76 2.48 1.16
CA ARG A 13 1.04 3.62 1.78
C ARG A 13 0.87 4.74 0.76
N GLY A 14 -0.25 5.45 0.83
CA GLY A 14 -0.54 6.56 -0.07
C GLY A 14 0.47 7.70 0.02
N LEU A 15 0.99 7.96 1.21
CA LEU A 15 2.04 8.97 1.45
C LEU A 15 3.39 8.68 0.75
N CYS A 16 3.58 7.46 0.22
CA CYS A 16 4.76 7.13 -0.57
C CYS A 16 4.72 7.71 -1.99
N VAL A 17 3.59 8.26 -2.40
CA VAL A 17 3.35 8.76 -3.76
C VAL A 17 2.88 10.20 -3.71
N ASP A 18 3.52 11.06 -4.48
CA ASP A 18 3.02 12.39 -4.79
C ASP A 18 1.96 12.25 -5.89
N GLU A 19 0.68 12.36 -5.51
CA GLU A 19 -0.44 12.15 -6.44
C GLU A 19 -0.53 13.23 -7.53
N GLU A 20 -0.10 14.47 -7.26
CA GLU A 20 -0.08 15.52 -8.29
C GLU A 20 0.98 15.21 -9.35
N ALA A 21 2.18 14.85 -8.93
CA ALA A 21 3.24 14.42 -9.84
C ALA A 21 2.85 13.15 -10.62
N LEU A 22 2.10 12.24 -10.00
CA LEU A 22 1.58 11.05 -10.64
C LEU A 22 0.55 11.38 -11.73
N VAL A 23 -0.38 12.28 -11.45
CA VAL A 23 -1.37 12.77 -12.44
C VAL A 23 -0.66 13.41 -13.62
N ASP A 24 0.32 14.27 -13.36
CA ASP A 24 1.12 14.91 -14.43
C ASP A 24 1.87 13.88 -15.27
N ALA A 25 2.41 12.84 -14.65
CA ALA A 25 3.10 11.76 -15.36
C ALA A 25 2.16 10.92 -16.23
N LEU A 26 0.95 10.66 -15.75
CA LEU A 26 -0.09 9.98 -16.53
C LEU A 26 -0.56 10.84 -17.70
N ASP A 27 -0.81 12.12 -17.50
CA ASP A 27 -1.24 13.06 -18.53
C ASP A 27 -0.16 13.27 -19.60
N ALA A 28 1.10 13.30 -19.20
CA ALA A 28 2.24 13.40 -20.11
C ALA A 28 2.59 12.07 -20.82
N GLY A 29 1.89 10.98 -20.54
CA GLY A 29 2.16 9.66 -21.10
C GLY A 29 3.49 9.03 -20.65
N LYS A 30 4.07 9.50 -19.54
CA LYS A 30 5.30 8.96 -18.96
C LYS A 30 5.06 7.65 -18.19
N LEU A 31 3.82 7.45 -17.73
CA LEU A 31 3.35 6.20 -17.18
C LEU A 31 2.33 5.57 -18.13
N ARG A 32 2.41 4.27 -18.30
CA ARG A 32 1.45 3.49 -19.10
C ARG A 32 0.14 3.29 -18.36
N ALA A 33 0.23 2.96 -17.06
CA ALA A 33 -0.90 2.72 -16.19
C ALA A 33 -0.49 2.86 -14.72
N PHE A 34 -1.47 3.01 -13.85
CA PHE A 34 -1.29 3.06 -12.41
C PHE A 34 -2.28 2.14 -11.70
N GLY A 35 -1.81 1.43 -10.69
CA GLY A 35 -2.63 0.63 -9.79
C GLY A 35 -2.38 1.04 -8.34
N ALA A 36 -3.42 1.27 -7.55
CA ALA A 36 -3.29 1.60 -6.14
C ALA A 36 -4.32 0.88 -5.30
N ASP A 37 -3.85 0.35 -4.17
CA ASP A 37 -4.73 -0.11 -3.09
C ASP A 37 -4.88 0.95 -2.00
N VAL A 38 -4.07 2.00 -2.06
CA VAL A 38 -4.03 3.10 -1.11
C VAL A 38 -3.88 4.43 -1.84
N LEU A 39 -4.57 5.45 -1.36
CA LEU A 39 -4.44 6.83 -1.81
C LEU A 39 -3.80 7.69 -0.72
N TYR A 40 -3.31 8.88 -1.09
CA TYR A 40 -2.71 9.83 -0.15
C TYR A 40 -3.65 10.14 1.02
N ASP A 41 -4.91 10.39 0.73
CA ASP A 41 -5.97 10.50 1.72
C ASP A 41 -6.67 9.14 1.87
N GLU A 42 -6.71 8.59 3.08
CA GLU A 42 -7.37 7.31 3.37
C GLU A 42 -8.90 7.38 3.30
N THR A 43 -9.46 8.58 3.40
CA THR A 43 -10.89 8.87 3.21
C THR A 43 -11.10 9.86 2.07
N PRO A 44 -10.73 9.48 0.82
CA PRO A 44 -10.71 10.41 -0.29
C PRO A 44 -12.11 10.80 -0.74
N ASP A 45 -12.26 12.03 -1.19
CA ASP A 45 -13.41 12.41 -2.01
C ASP A 45 -13.20 11.87 -3.42
N LEU A 46 -13.80 10.73 -3.70
CA LEU A 46 -13.66 10.04 -4.98
C LEU A 46 -14.24 10.85 -6.16
N ALA A 47 -15.19 11.73 -5.89
CA ALA A 47 -15.80 12.55 -6.94
C ALA A 47 -14.85 13.63 -7.47
N SER A 48 -13.96 14.14 -6.62
CA SER A 48 -12.99 15.18 -6.98
C SER A 48 -11.57 14.65 -7.25
N ASN A 49 -11.32 13.37 -6.99
CA ASN A 49 -9.99 12.78 -7.18
C ASN A 49 -9.67 12.60 -8.67
N LYS A 50 -8.57 13.19 -9.11
CA LYS A 50 -8.13 13.19 -10.52
C LYS A 50 -7.66 11.84 -11.04
N LEU A 51 -7.46 10.85 -10.18
CA LEU A 51 -7.07 9.49 -10.56
C LEU A 51 -8.29 8.61 -10.88
N VAL A 52 -9.45 8.94 -10.29
CA VAL A 52 -10.68 8.17 -10.46
C VAL A 52 -11.26 8.37 -11.86
N GLY A 53 -11.73 7.28 -12.46
CA GLY A 53 -12.39 7.31 -13.77
C GLY A 53 -11.46 7.31 -14.97
N ARG A 54 -10.14 7.18 -14.77
CA ARG A 54 -9.17 7.03 -15.86
C ARG A 54 -9.12 5.58 -16.35
N ASP A 55 -9.10 5.36 -17.66
CA ASP A 55 -9.07 4.01 -18.28
C ASP A 55 -7.80 3.22 -17.91
N ASN A 56 -6.71 3.91 -17.58
CA ASN A 56 -5.42 3.32 -17.24
C ASN A 56 -5.09 3.38 -15.75
N VAL A 57 -6.09 3.57 -14.88
CA VAL A 57 -5.94 3.61 -13.42
C VAL A 57 -6.91 2.63 -12.78
N ILE A 58 -6.40 1.78 -11.90
CA ILE A 58 -7.18 0.87 -11.07
C ILE A 58 -6.95 1.23 -9.60
N ILE A 59 -8.04 1.44 -8.86
CA ILE A 59 -8.00 1.73 -7.43
C ILE A 59 -8.84 0.68 -6.70
N THR A 60 -8.26 0.07 -5.68
CA THR A 60 -8.94 -0.88 -4.78
C THR A 60 -9.03 -0.31 -3.37
N PRO A 61 -9.99 -0.75 -2.54
CA PRO A 61 -10.32 -0.09 -1.29
C PRO A 61 -9.48 -0.57 -0.10
N HIS A 62 -8.15 -0.49 -0.17
CA HIS A 62 -7.22 -0.92 0.88
C HIS A 62 -7.47 -2.38 1.30
N SER A 63 -7.51 -3.27 0.34
CA SER A 63 -7.88 -4.68 0.50
C SER A 63 -6.82 -5.67 0.02
N ALA A 64 -5.62 -5.21 -0.31
CA ALA A 64 -4.55 -6.07 -0.81
C ALA A 64 -4.11 -7.16 0.20
N PHE A 65 -4.31 -6.92 1.50
CA PHE A 65 -4.07 -7.91 2.56
C PHE A 65 -5.17 -8.99 2.65
N TYR A 66 -6.31 -8.80 1.98
CA TYR A 66 -7.51 -9.62 2.17
C TYR A 66 -7.41 -10.92 1.38
N SER A 67 -6.67 -11.88 1.94
CA SER A 67 -6.64 -13.28 1.51
C SER A 67 -6.71 -14.18 2.73
N THR A 68 -7.17 -15.40 2.56
CA THR A 68 -7.29 -16.37 3.66
C THR A 68 -5.96 -16.52 4.40
N THR A 69 -4.88 -16.79 3.67
CA THR A 69 -3.54 -16.96 4.25
C THR A 69 -3.04 -15.69 4.95
N ALA A 70 -3.21 -14.52 4.34
CA ALA A 70 -2.72 -13.27 4.91
C ALA A 70 -3.46 -12.92 6.22
N ILE A 71 -4.77 -13.15 6.29
CA ILE A 71 -5.57 -12.93 7.50
C ILE A 71 -5.18 -13.90 8.61
N GLU A 72 -5.07 -15.19 8.29
CA GLU A 72 -4.62 -16.21 9.25
C GLU A 72 -3.22 -15.88 9.81
N ASP A 73 -2.29 -15.50 8.96
CA ASP A 73 -0.94 -15.12 9.37
C ASP A 73 -0.95 -13.82 10.19
N LEU A 74 -1.75 -12.83 9.85
CA LEU A 74 -1.88 -11.60 10.61
C LEU A 74 -2.36 -11.87 12.03
N GLU A 75 -3.39 -12.67 12.20
CA GLU A 75 -3.94 -13.04 13.50
C GLU A 75 -2.94 -13.86 14.32
N ARG A 76 -2.38 -14.91 13.72
CA ARG A 76 -1.42 -15.80 14.38
C ARG A 76 -0.16 -15.06 14.82
N LEU A 77 0.50 -14.35 13.89
CA LEU A 77 1.75 -13.63 14.18
C LEU A 77 1.54 -12.50 15.20
N SER A 78 0.39 -11.83 15.17
CA SER A 78 0.08 -10.79 16.16
C SER A 78 -0.03 -11.37 17.55
N CYS A 79 -0.73 -12.50 17.72
CA CYS A 79 -0.85 -13.19 19.00
C CYS A 79 0.48 -13.76 19.47
N GLU A 80 1.24 -14.41 18.58
CA GLU A 80 2.56 -14.98 18.87
C GLU A 80 3.54 -13.89 19.33
N ASN A 81 3.54 -12.72 18.69
CA ASN A 81 4.39 -11.60 19.06
C ASN A 81 4.13 -11.13 20.50
N ILE A 82 2.87 -11.03 20.90
CA ILE A 82 2.50 -10.66 22.27
C ILE A 82 3.01 -11.72 23.24
N VAL A 83 2.78 -12.99 22.97
CA VAL A 83 3.23 -14.10 23.83
C VAL A 83 4.75 -14.13 23.98
N HIS A 84 5.48 -14.02 22.87
CA HIS A 84 6.96 -14.02 22.89
C HIS A 84 7.50 -12.81 23.65
N PHE A 85 6.94 -11.63 23.42
CA PHE A 85 7.33 -10.42 24.12
C PHE A 85 7.14 -10.55 25.64
N LEU A 86 5.98 -11.02 26.08
CA LEU A 86 5.69 -11.21 27.50
C LEU A 86 6.56 -12.28 28.19
N LYS A 87 7.02 -13.27 27.42
CA LYS A 87 7.98 -14.29 27.88
C LYS A 87 9.44 -13.81 27.87
N GLY A 88 9.71 -12.61 27.36
CA GLY A 88 11.07 -12.09 27.19
C GLY A 88 11.86 -12.70 26.02
N GLU A 89 11.19 -13.44 25.14
CA GLU A 89 11.77 -14.10 23.96
C GLU A 89 11.80 -13.12 22.76
N LYS A 90 12.53 -12.02 22.89
CA LYS A 90 12.54 -10.92 21.92
C LYS A 90 13.00 -11.36 20.53
N GLU A 91 13.92 -12.31 20.45
CA GLU A 91 14.46 -12.88 19.21
C GLU A 91 13.41 -13.65 18.38
N LYS A 92 12.30 -14.05 19.01
CA LYS A 92 11.19 -14.75 18.36
C LYS A 92 10.08 -13.79 17.89
N VAL A 93 10.15 -12.51 18.29
CA VAL A 93 9.16 -11.52 17.87
C VAL A 93 9.37 -11.20 16.39
N PHE A 94 8.34 -11.44 15.59
CA PHE A 94 8.38 -11.20 14.16
C PHE A 94 8.43 -9.69 13.86
N LYS A 95 9.47 -9.27 13.14
CA LYS A 95 9.68 -7.87 12.72
C LYS A 95 9.66 -6.86 13.87
N LEU A 96 10.41 -7.12 14.93
CA LEU A 96 10.67 -6.13 15.95
C LEU A 96 11.42 -4.93 15.33
N VAL A 97 10.84 -3.73 15.45
CA VAL A 97 11.35 -2.52 14.76
C VAL A 97 12.05 -1.52 15.69
N ASN A 98 12.01 -1.77 17.00
CA ASN A 98 12.61 -0.91 18.01
C ASN A 98 13.27 -1.76 19.11
N GLU A 99 14.23 -1.15 19.77
CA GLU A 99 14.84 -1.76 20.96
C GLU A 99 13.87 -1.70 22.16
N VAL A 100 13.74 -2.80 22.84
CA VAL A 100 12.88 -2.94 24.04
C VAL A 100 13.59 -3.71 25.16
#